data_977b2eb1fb42cd0720eab613a1a89bf7
#
_entry.id   977b2eb1fb42cd0720eab613a1a89bf7
#
_cell.length_a   1.000
_cell.length_b   1.000
_cell.length_c   1.000
_cell.angle_alpha   90.00
_cell.angle_beta   90.00
_cell.angle_gamma   90.00
#
_symmetry.space_group_name_H-M   'P 1'
#
loop_
_entity.id
_entity.type
_entity.pdbx_description
1 polymer ?
#
loop_
_entity_poly.entity_id
_entity_poly.type
_entity_poly.pdbx_seq_one_letter_code
_entity_poly.pdbx_strand_id
1 'polypeptide(L)'
;MALKYFNNRQLGILGDALDIAEDMTSNYFKLSVSQWKQHPFDVKTLSNSFGEDIKDNAFALLKKYMTVNKVEIEPLYKRREYYIICLQDHQILQALQRDRDLKLLPLLAYILTHELVHIVRFCKFQVRFETQKENSRTKEEKIVYQTTYEILRELSLPNLPYILGSYSPDRMNVDICRFD
;
A
#
# COMPACT_ATOMS: atom_id res chain seq x y z
N MET A 1 24.29 -0.58 6.77
CA MET A 1 23.46 0.03 7.83
C MET A 1 22.61 -1.06 8.48
N ALA A 2 22.47 -1.04 9.81
CA ALA A 2 21.57 -2.00 10.47
C ALA A 2 20.13 -1.66 10.12
N LEU A 3 19.34 -2.67 9.68
CA LEU A 3 17.92 -2.52 9.42
C LEU A 3 17.18 -2.15 10.71
N LYS A 4 16.31 -1.16 10.63
CA LYS A 4 15.44 -0.75 11.73
C LYS A 4 14.06 -1.31 11.54
N TYR A 5 13.49 -1.87 12.58
CA TYR A 5 12.18 -2.51 12.60
C TYR A 5 11.20 -1.70 13.45
N PHE A 6 9.92 -1.83 13.18
CA PHE A 6 8.89 -1.26 14.05
C PHE A 6 8.89 -1.93 15.42
N ASN A 7 8.83 -1.14 16.46
CA ASN A 7 8.61 -1.62 17.83
C ASN A 7 7.11 -1.87 18.10
N ASN A 8 6.77 -2.45 19.26
CA ASN A 8 5.39 -2.80 19.61
C ASN A 8 4.42 -1.60 19.59
N ARG A 9 4.87 -0.41 20.01
CA ARG A 9 4.05 0.80 19.94
C ARG A 9 3.79 1.21 18.50
N GLN A 10 4.79 1.12 17.62
CA GLN A 10 4.67 1.45 16.20
C GLN A 10 3.81 0.43 15.46
N LEU A 11 3.85 -0.84 15.85
CA LEU A 11 2.94 -1.88 15.32
C LEU A 11 1.48 -1.60 15.72
N GLY A 12 1.22 -1.08 16.93
CA GLY A 12 -0.12 -0.61 17.31
C GLY A 12 -0.60 0.54 16.42
N ILE A 13 0.27 1.52 16.16
CA ILE A 13 -0.04 2.64 15.24
C ILE A 13 -0.28 2.13 13.81
N LEU A 14 0.43 1.09 13.37
CA LEU A 14 0.20 0.45 12.07
C LEU A 14 -1.20 -0.15 11.99
N GLY A 15 -1.68 -0.79 13.05
CA GLY A 15 -3.06 -1.30 13.13
C GLY A 15 -4.09 -0.18 12.95
N ASP A 16 -3.94 0.91 13.71
CA ASP A 16 -4.84 2.08 13.60
C ASP A 16 -4.81 2.69 12.18
N ALA A 17 -3.62 2.78 11.59
CA ALA A 17 -3.46 3.31 10.22
C ALA A 17 -4.12 2.41 9.18
N LEU A 18 -4.06 1.09 9.35
CA LEU A 18 -4.69 0.13 8.46
C LEU A 18 -6.22 0.24 8.53
N ASP A 19 -6.79 0.33 9.73
CA ASP A 19 -8.23 0.52 9.91
C ASP A 19 -8.71 1.81 9.20
N ILE A 20 -7.98 2.90 9.36
CA ILE A 20 -8.27 4.17 8.67
C ILE A 20 -8.20 3.98 7.14
N ALA A 21 -7.14 3.37 6.63
CA ALA A 21 -6.95 3.19 5.20
C ALA A 21 -8.04 2.30 4.56
N GLU A 22 -8.40 1.21 5.23
CA GLU A 22 -9.47 0.32 4.77
C GLU A 22 -10.83 1.03 4.76
N ASP A 23 -11.19 1.72 5.84
CA ASP A 23 -12.46 2.44 5.94
C ASP A 23 -12.58 3.53 4.88
N MET A 24 -11.56 4.36 4.75
CA MET A 24 -11.56 5.47 3.79
C MET A 24 -11.62 4.97 2.35
N THR A 25 -10.83 3.93 2.01
CA THR A 25 -10.82 3.33 0.68
C THR A 25 -12.14 2.64 0.36
N SER A 26 -12.70 1.88 1.31
CA SER A 26 -13.98 1.20 1.15
C SER A 26 -15.11 2.19 0.93
N ASN A 27 -15.14 3.29 1.70
CA ASN A 27 -16.14 4.33 1.55
C ASN A 27 -16.06 5.03 0.18
N TYR A 28 -14.86 5.36 -0.28
CA TYR A 28 -14.65 6.02 -1.56
C TYR A 28 -15.10 5.15 -2.73
N PHE A 29 -14.66 3.89 -2.78
CA PHE A 29 -14.99 2.96 -3.86
C PHE A 29 -16.31 2.24 -3.70
N LYS A 30 -17.04 2.48 -2.60
CA LYS A 30 -18.31 1.79 -2.26
C LYS A 30 -18.14 0.27 -2.19
N LEU A 31 -17.03 -0.18 -1.60
CA LEU A 31 -16.73 -1.60 -1.46
C LEU A 31 -17.44 -2.20 -0.26
N SER A 32 -18.09 -3.34 -0.46
CA SER A 32 -18.64 -4.15 0.62
C SER A 32 -17.56 -5.09 1.19
N VAL A 33 -17.79 -5.60 2.40
CA VAL A 33 -16.92 -6.62 3.02
C VAL A 33 -16.77 -7.85 2.12
N SER A 34 -17.83 -8.24 1.42
CA SER A 34 -17.79 -9.39 0.49
C SER A 34 -16.89 -9.13 -0.73
N GLN A 35 -16.81 -7.89 -1.21
CA GLN A 35 -15.93 -7.51 -2.31
C GLN A 35 -14.45 -7.57 -1.90
N TRP A 36 -14.11 -7.10 -0.69
CA TRP A 36 -12.75 -7.27 -0.14
C TRP A 36 -12.36 -8.73 0.02
N LYS A 37 -13.30 -9.61 0.44
CA LYS A 37 -13.04 -11.05 0.56
C LYS A 37 -12.73 -11.75 -0.77
N GLN A 38 -13.12 -11.16 -1.89
CA GLN A 38 -12.79 -11.68 -3.22
C GLN A 38 -11.34 -11.36 -3.61
N HIS A 39 -10.78 -10.31 -3.03
CA HIS A 39 -9.42 -9.82 -3.29
C HIS A 39 -8.67 -9.63 -1.97
N PRO A 40 -8.38 -10.73 -1.25
CA PRO A 40 -7.75 -10.65 0.05
C PRO A 40 -6.34 -10.07 -0.07
N PHE A 41 -5.97 -9.29 0.93
CA PHE A 41 -4.62 -8.79 1.08
C PHE A 41 -4.14 -8.95 2.52
N ASP A 42 -2.83 -8.84 2.71
CA ASP A 42 -2.17 -8.86 4.02
C ASP A 42 -1.11 -7.76 4.06
N VAL A 43 -0.79 -7.29 5.25
CA VAL A 43 0.27 -6.31 5.49
C VAL A 43 1.38 -6.98 6.30
N LYS A 44 2.59 -6.95 5.76
CA LYS A 44 3.80 -7.44 6.43
C LYS A 44 4.74 -6.28 6.73
N THR A 45 5.43 -6.39 7.84
CA THR A 45 6.52 -5.49 8.20
C THR A 45 7.85 -6.13 7.85
N LEU A 46 8.92 -5.38 7.95
CA LEU A 46 10.27 -5.84 7.64
C LEU A 46 10.69 -7.06 8.48
N SER A 47 10.16 -7.22 9.70
CA SER A 47 10.45 -8.38 10.56
C SER A 47 9.97 -9.72 9.97
N ASN A 48 8.99 -9.67 9.08
CA ASN A 48 8.40 -10.82 8.39
C ASN A 48 8.76 -10.86 6.90
N SER A 49 9.74 -10.05 6.48
CA SER A 49 10.22 -9.94 5.10
C SER A 49 11.59 -10.62 4.96
N PHE A 50 11.86 -11.19 3.78
CA PHE A 50 13.13 -11.84 3.47
C PHE A 50 13.85 -11.07 2.35
N GLY A 51 15.15 -11.27 2.23
CA GLY A 51 16.11 -10.53 1.42
C GLY A 51 15.61 -9.83 0.15
N GLU A 52 14.90 -10.54 -0.72
CA GLU A 52 14.35 -9.96 -1.97
C GLU A 52 13.21 -8.95 -1.75
N ASP A 53 12.53 -9.04 -0.61
CA ASP A 53 11.42 -8.16 -0.24
C ASP A 53 11.91 -6.82 0.34
N ILE A 54 13.21 -6.69 0.61
CA ILE A 54 13.80 -5.47 1.18
C ILE A 54 14.17 -4.53 0.04
N LYS A 55 13.62 -3.32 0.07
CA LYS A 55 13.86 -2.27 -0.93
C LYS A 55 14.38 -1.00 -0.25
N ASP A 56 15.43 -0.42 -0.82
CA ASP A 56 16.08 0.77 -0.25
C ASP A 56 15.48 2.10 -0.72
N ASN A 57 14.58 2.08 -1.71
CA ASN A 57 14.06 3.29 -2.33
C ASN A 57 12.51 3.34 -2.39
N ALA A 58 11.83 2.60 -1.52
CA ALA A 58 10.38 2.60 -1.44
C ALA A 58 9.92 2.49 0.01
N PHE A 59 8.70 2.92 0.30
CA PHE A 59 8.06 2.72 1.61
C PHE A 59 7.32 1.39 1.70
N ALA A 60 6.88 0.87 0.56
CA ALA A 60 6.21 -0.41 0.45
C ALA A 60 6.59 -1.15 -0.83
N LEU A 61 6.44 -2.48 -0.79
CA LEU A 61 6.52 -3.37 -1.93
C LEU A 61 5.19 -4.11 -2.02
N LEU A 62 4.47 -3.94 -3.13
CA LEU A 62 3.23 -4.65 -3.38
C LEU A 62 3.52 -5.93 -4.19
N LYS A 63 3.12 -7.07 -3.64
CA LYS A 63 3.28 -8.39 -4.27
C LYS A 63 1.92 -9.00 -4.57
N LYS A 64 1.82 -9.62 -5.74
CA LYS A 64 0.62 -10.35 -6.17
C LYS A 64 0.92 -11.83 -6.22
N TYR A 65 0.06 -12.61 -5.61
CA TYR A 65 0.10 -14.07 -5.66
C TYR A 65 -1.17 -14.63 -6.28
N MET A 66 -1.03 -15.73 -6.97
CA MET A 66 -2.16 -16.48 -7.51
C MET A 66 -2.25 -17.82 -6.81
N THR A 67 -3.34 -18.08 -6.11
CA THR A 67 -3.63 -19.41 -5.54
C THR A 67 -4.53 -20.19 -6.48
N VAL A 68 -4.12 -21.42 -6.81
CA VAL A 68 -4.92 -22.36 -7.58
C VAL A 68 -5.49 -23.40 -6.61
N ASN A 69 -6.75 -23.25 -6.23
CA ASN A 69 -7.41 -24.30 -5.46
C ASN A 69 -7.82 -25.42 -6.42
N LYS A 70 -7.18 -26.59 -6.32
CA LYS A 70 -7.67 -27.82 -6.92
C LYS A 70 -8.91 -28.26 -6.15
N VAL A 71 -10.08 -27.98 -6.69
CA VAL A 71 -11.32 -28.63 -6.23
C VAL A 71 -11.41 -29.95 -6.98
N GLU A 72 -11.34 -31.08 -6.28
CA GLU A 72 -11.22 -32.44 -6.86
C GLU A 72 -12.45 -32.89 -7.69
N ILE A 73 -13.51 -32.12 -7.80
CA ILE A 73 -14.79 -32.57 -8.36
C ILE A 73 -15.24 -31.84 -9.64
N GLU A 74 -14.63 -30.69 -10.00
CA GLU A 74 -14.93 -30.05 -11.28
C GLU A 74 -13.71 -29.33 -11.88
N PRO A 75 -13.57 -29.24 -13.24
CA PRO A 75 -12.40 -28.63 -13.89
C PRO A 75 -12.39 -27.10 -13.87
N LEU A 76 -13.06 -26.49 -12.91
CA LEU A 76 -13.07 -25.05 -12.71
C LEU A 76 -11.99 -24.64 -11.71
N TYR A 77 -10.80 -24.39 -12.23
CA TYR A 77 -9.73 -23.74 -11.47
C TYR A 77 -10.17 -22.35 -11.06
N LYS A 78 -10.62 -22.19 -9.82
CA LYS A 78 -10.91 -20.88 -9.26
C LYS A 78 -9.59 -20.21 -8.89
N ARG A 79 -9.02 -19.43 -9.80
CA ARG A 79 -7.85 -18.59 -9.52
C ARG A 79 -8.28 -17.48 -8.56
N ARG A 80 -7.65 -17.41 -7.40
CA ARG A 80 -7.80 -16.29 -6.46
C ARG A 80 -6.52 -15.49 -6.44
N GLU A 81 -6.66 -14.21 -6.68
CA GLU A 81 -5.59 -13.25 -6.49
C GLU A 81 -5.48 -12.90 -5.00
N TYR A 82 -4.26 -12.82 -4.52
CA TYR A 82 -3.92 -12.45 -3.16
C TYR A 82 -2.79 -11.44 -3.19
N TYR A 83 -2.92 -10.37 -2.44
CA TYR A 83 -1.93 -9.29 -2.40
C TYR A 83 -1.23 -9.23 -1.05
N ILE A 84 0.05 -8.88 -1.04
CA ILE A 84 0.82 -8.62 0.17
C ILE A 84 1.46 -7.24 0.03
N ILE A 85 1.20 -6.38 1.00
CA ILE A 85 1.86 -5.08 1.17
C ILE A 85 3.03 -5.30 2.14
N CYS A 86 4.26 -5.30 1.63
CA CYS A 86 5.48 -5.43 2.44
C CYS A 86 6.01 -4.03 2.78
N LEU A 87 5.77 -3.56 3.99
CA LEU A 87 6.26 -2.27 4.46
C LEU A 87 7.78 -2.30 4.66
N GLN A 88 8.43 -1.20 4.32
CA GLN A 88 9.86 -1.00 4.48
C GLN A 88 10.12 -0.16 5.73
N ASP A 89 10.03 -0.78 6.90
CA ASP A 89 10.12 -0.14 8.22
C ASP A 89 11.33 0.81 8.30
N HIS A 90 12.48 0.36 7.81
CA HIS A 90 13.73 1.12 7.84
C HIS A 90 13.65 2.44 7.06
N GLN A 91 12.98 2.43 5.89
CA GLN A 91 12.80 3.63 5.06
C GLN A 91 11.80 4.60 5.69
N ILE A 92 10.70 4.06 6.23
CA ILE A 92 9.68 4.85 6.94
C ILE A 92 10.29 5.51 8.18
N LEU A 93 11.01 4.75 9.00
CA LEU A 93 11.67 5.26 10.19
C LEU A 93 12.78 6.28 9.86
N GLN A 94 13.50 6.08 8.76
CA GLN A 94 14.48 7.04 8.28
C GLN A 94 13.84 8.35 7.83
N ALA A 95 12.70 8.29 7.12
CA ALA A 95 11.96 9.49 6.73
C ALA A 95 11.51 10.31 7.94
N LEU A 96 10.95 9.65 8.96
CA LEU A 96 10.56 10.30 10.22
C LEU A 96 11.72 10.93 10.99
N GLN A 97 12.94 10.39 10.85
CA GLN A 97 14.14 10.97 11.48
C GLN A 97 14.66 12.19 10.72
N ARG A 98 14.53 12.20 9.39
CA ARG A 98 14.98 13.31 8.55
C ARG A 98 14.04 14.50 8.59
N ASP A 99 12.75 14.23 8.74
CA ASP A 99 11.71 15.25 8.70
C ASP A 99 10.85 15.18 9.97
N ARG A 100 10.96 16.22 10.81
CA ARG A 100 10.24 16.31 12.09
C ARG A 100 8.75 16.59 11.95
N ASP A 101 8.33 17.09 10.80
CA ASP A 101 6.92 17.36 10.51
C ASP A 101 6.18 16.11 10.06
N LEU A 102 6.89 15.05 9.68
CA LEU A 102 6.30 13.74 9.46
C LEU A 102 5.90 13.09 10.79
N LYS A 103 4.71 12.50 10.82
CA LYS A 103 4.22 11.68 11.94
C LYS A 103 3.86 10.29 11.42
N LEU A 104 4.10 9.28 12.25
CA LEU A 104 3.99 7.87 11.83
C LEU A 104 2.55 7.51 11.41
N LEU A 105 1.54 7.86 12.19
CA LEU A 105 0.15 7.50 11.91
C LEU A 105 -0.33 8.07 10.56
N PRO A 106 -0.25 9.38 10.29
CA PRO A 106 -0.69 9.91 8.99
C PRO A 106 0.18 9.43 7.82
N LEU A 107 1.49 9.17 8.03
CA LEU A 107 2.35 8.62 6.98
C LEU A 107 1.95 7.19 6.62
N LEU A 108 1.72 6.34 7.62
CA LEU A 108 1.24 4.96 7.38
C LEU A 108 -0.16 4.95 6.76
N ALA A 109 -1.09 5.78 7.23
CA ALA A 109 -2.42 5.91 6.62
C ALA A 109 -2.31 6.30 5.14
N TYR A 110 -1.42 7.22 4.79
CA TYR A 110 -1.15 7.60 3.41
C TYR A 110 -0.58 6.44 2.57
N ILE A 111 0.48 5.78 3.06
CA ILE A 111 1.11 4.65 2.36
C ILE A 111 0.10 3.52 2.14
N LEU A 112 -0.61 3.10 3.19
CA LEU A 112 -1.57 2.00 3.11
C LEU A 112 -2.76 2.33 2.19
N THR A 113 -3.30 3.55 2.25
CA THR A 113 -4.36 3.97 1.32
C THR A 113 -3.86 3.93 -0.13
N HIS A 114 -2.64 4.37 -0.39
CA HIS A 114 -2.01 4.33 -1.70
C HIS A 114 -1.93 2.88 -2.24
N GLU A 115 -1.45 1.94 -1.42
CA GLU A 115 -1.38 0.52 -1.79
C GLU A 115 -2.77 -0.11 -2.00
N LEU A 116 -3.73 0.22 -1.15
CA LEU A 116 -5.10 -0.26 -1.30
C LEU A 116 -5.76 0.27 -2.59
N VAL A 117 -5.49 1.50 -2.98
CA VAL A 117 -5.95 2.04 -4.27
C VAL A 117 -5.38 1.24 -5.43
N HIS A 118 -4.08 0.90 -5.41
CA HIS A 118 -3.49 0.01 -6.41
C HIS A 118 -4.21 -1.33 -6.47
N ILE A 119 -4.43 -1.99 -5.33
CA ILE A 119 -5.13 -3.28 -5.26
C ILE A 119 -6.54 -3.18 -5.86
N VAL A 120 -7.33 -2.17 -5.48
CA VAL A 120 -8.68 -1.96 -6.01
C VAL A 120 -8.65 -1.78 -7.53
N ARG A 121 -7.69 -1.02 -8.06
CA ARG A 121 -7.55 -0.77 -9.49
C ARG A 121 -7.16 -2.03 -10.26
N PHE A 122 -6.26 -2.85 -9.73
CA PHE A 122 -5.91 -4.15 -10.30
C PHE A 122 -7.11 -5.11 -10.29
N CYS A 123 -7.83 -5.18 -9.18
CA CYS A 123 -9.00 -6.04 -9.02
C CYS A 123 -10.15 -5.65 -9.96
N LYS A 124 -10.31 -4.38 -10.27
CA LYS A 124 -11.31 -3.87 -11.22
C LYS A 124 -10.86 -3.94 -12.68
N PHE A 125 -9.73 -4.58 -12.96
CA PHE A 125 -9.11 -4.66 -14.29
C PHE A 125 -8.87 -3.30 -14.97
N GLN A 126 -8.77 -2.25 -14.20
CA GLN A 126 -8.46 -0.92 -14.71
C GLN A 126 -7.01 -0.82 -15.17
N VAL A 127 -6.14 -1.66 -14.58
CA VAL A 127 -4.72 -1.77 -14.91
C VAL A 127 -4.28 -3.22 -14.77
N ARG A 128 -3.31 -3.65 -15.59
CA ARG A 128 -2.69 -4.97 -15.45
C ARG A 128 -1.43 -4.86 -14.60
N PHE A 129 -1.35 -5.69 -13.58
CA PHE A 129 -0.20 -5.74 -12.68
C PHE A 129 1.09 -6.12 -13.43
N GLU A 130 1.02 -7.12 -14.33
CA GLU A 130 2.18 -7.77 -14.95
C GLU A 130 2.74 -7.03 -16.18
N THR A 131 1.99 -6.12 -16.79
CA THR A 131 2.33 -5.55 -18.11
C THR A 131 2.65 -4.06 -18.10
N GLN A 132 3.04 -3.52 -16.97
CA GLN A 132 3.30 -2.09 -16.86
C GLN A 132 4.66 -1.72 -17.48
N LYS A 133 4.63 -1.19 -18.71
CA LYS A 133 5.75 -0.45 -19.29
C LYS A 133 5.96 0.82 -18.45
N GLU A 134 7.20 1.32 -18.40
CA GLU A 134 7.59 2.46 -17.58
C GLU A 134 6.66 3.70 -17.73
N ASN A 135 6.28 4.04 -18.97
CA ASN A 135 5.32 5.13 -19.23
C ASN A 135 3.90 4.86 -18.69
N SER A 136 3.47 3.60 -18.68
CA SER A 136 2.16 3.21 -18.13
C SER A 136 2.19 3.25 -16.60
N ARG A 137 3.33 2.88 -16.01
CA ARG A 137 3.55 2.93 -14.56
C ARG A 137 3.50 4.37 -14.04
N THR A 138 4.19 5.29 -14.68
CA THR A 138 4.17 6.73 -14.31
C THR A 138 2.76 7.31 -14.36
N LYS A 139 1.96 6.94 -15.36
CA LYS A 139 0.55 7.35 -15.45
C LYS A 139 -0.29 6.74 -14.34
N GLU A 140 -0.07 5.47 -14.04
CA GLU A 140 -0.78 4.76 -12.97
C GLU A 140 -0.47 5.39 -11.60
N GLU A 141 0.79 5.66 -11.31
CA GLU A 141 1.19 6.34 -10.07
C GLU A 141 0.51 7.70 -9.90
N LYS A 142 0.40 8.49 -10.97
CA LYS A 142 -0.33 9.78 -10.93
C LYS A 142 -1.80 9.60 -10.60
N ILE A 143 -2.45 8.61 -11.19
CA ILE A 143 -3.87 8.31 -10.93
C ILE A 143 -4.05 7.86 -9.47
N VAL A 144 -3.19 6.95 -9.01
CA VAL A 144 -3.25 6.43 -7.64
C VAL A 144 -2.98 7.53 -6.63
N TYR A 145 -1.98 8.38 -6.87
CA TYR A 145 -1.72 9.55 -6.03
C TYR A 145 -2.95 10.47 -5.96
N GLN A 146 -3.51 10.85 -7.11
CA GLN A 146 -4.68 11.72 -7.15
C GLN A 146 -5.86 11.11 -6.40
N THR A 147 -6.11 9.82 -6.60
CA THR A 147 -7.18 9.10 -5.89
C THR A 147 -6.90 9.04 -4.38
N THR A 148 -5.67 8.74 -3.98
CA THR A 148 -5.26 8.73 -2.56
C THR A 148 -5.46 10.10 -1.92
N TYR A 149 -5.09 11.16 -2.62
CA TYR A 149 -5.32 12.54 -2.18
C TYR A 149 -6.83 12.82 -1.99
N GLU A 150 -7.67 12.45 -2.96
CA GLU A 150 -9.12 12.64 -2.88
C GLU A 150 -9.75 11.87 -1.73
N ILE A 151 -9.28 10.65 -1.45
CA ILE A 151 -9.74 9.82 -0.34
C ILE A 151 -9.40 10.47 1.01
N LEU A 152 -8.17 10.97 1.16
CA LEU A 152 -7.64 11.38 2.46
C LEU A 152 -7.82 12.86 2.79
N ARG A 153 -8.03 13.74 1.78
CA ARG A 153 -8.10 15.20 1.99
C ARG A 153 -9.17 15.65 2.98
N GLU A 154 -10.26 14.90 3.10
CA GLU A 154 -11.37 15.20 4.00
C GLU A 154 -11.16 14.63 5.41
N LEU A 155 -10.11 13.83 5.59
CA LEU A 155 -9.80 13.24 6.89
C LEU A 155 -9.11 14.25 7.79
N SER A 156 -9.73 14.53 8.95
CA SER A 156 -9.15 15.41 9.96
C SER A 156 -8.10 14.66 10.80
N LEU A 157 -6.90 14.52 10.23
CA LEU A 157 -5.76 13.88 10.89
C LEU A 157 -4.58 14.85 10.93
N PRO A 158 -4.01 15.16 12.12
CA PRO A 158 -2.89 16.08 12.24
C PRO A 158 -1.71 15.69 11.33
N ASN A 159 -1.08 16.67 10.70
CA ASN A 159 0.04 16.54 9.76
C ASN A 159 -0.28 15.80 8.44
N LEU A 160 -1.48 15.29 8.23
CA LEU A 160 -1.85 14.66 6.97
C LEU A 160 -1.77 15.62 5.76
N PRO A 161 -2.24 16.89 5.84
CA PRO A 161 -2.10 17.83 4.74
C PRO A 161 -0.63 18.08 4.32
N TYR A 162 0.28 18.07 5.27
CA TYR A 162 1.71 18.17 5.00
C TYR A 162 2.22 16.98 4.19
N ILE A 163 1.82 15.76 4.56
CA ILE A 163 2.18 14.52 3.85
C ILE A 163 1.61 14.51 2.44
N LEU A 164 0.33 14.85 2.28
CA LEU A 164 -0.32 14.93 0.97
C LEU A 164 0.38 15.92 0.03
N GLY A 165 0.92 17.01 0.54
CA GLY A 165 1.68 17.98 -0.23
C GLY A 165 3.12 17.54 -0.53
N SER A 166 3.75 16.78 0.36
CA SER A 166 5.16 16.40 0.28
C SER A 166 5.42 15.22 -0.65
N TYR A 167 4.47 14.27 -0.71
CA TYR A 167 4.59 13.03 -1.49
C TYR A 167 3.83 13.08 -2.82
N SER A 168 3.79 14.23 -3.46
CA SER A 168 3.30 14.38 -4.82
C SER A 168 4.26 13.73 -5.82
N PRO A 169 3.79 13.09 -6.91
CA PRO A 169 4.64 12.43 -7.92
C PRO A 169 5.72 13.34 -8.49
N ASP A 170 5.48 14.64 -8.55
CA ASP A 170 6.42 15.63 -9.10
C ASP A 170 7.52 16.05 -8.10
N ARG A 171 7.42 15.66 -6.83
CA ARG A 171 8.35 16.03 -5.74
C ARG A 171 9.12 14.86 -5.13
N MET A 172 8.82 13.62 -5.53
CA MET A 172 9.35 12.45 -4.85
C MET A 172 10.70 12.00 -5.41
N ASN A 173 11.65 11.81 -4.48
CA ASN A 173 12.89 11.05 -4.70
C ASN A 173 12.79 9.58 -4.20
N VAL A 174 11.66 9.19 -3.63
CA VAL A 174 11.42 7.85 -3.10
C VAL A 174 10.10 7.33 -3.67
N ASP A 175 10.13 6.17 -4.31
CA ASP A 175 8.92 5.51 -4.76
C ASP A 175 8.09 5.10 -3.53
N ILE A 176 6.79 5.45 -3.50
CA ILE A 176 5.91 5.00 -2.41
C ILE A 176 5.79 3.48 -2.50
N CYS A 177 5.62 2.97 -3.71
CA CYS A 177 5.36 1.56 -3.99
C CYS A 177 6.28 1.01 -5.07
N ARG A 178 6.69 -0.25 -4.92
CA ARG A 178 7.22 -1.09 -5.98
C ARG A 178 6.35 -2.32 -6.15
N PHE A 179 6.31 -2.85 -7.37
CA PHE A 179 5.58 -4.06 -7.73
C PHE A 179 6.56 -5.18 -8.07
N ASP A 180 6.35 -6.36 -7.50
CA ASP A 180 7.03 -7.61 -7.84
C ASP A 180 6.03 -8.75 -8.01
#